data_aa90e94aafef1715f18d060ce74df5d6
#
_entry.id   aa90e94aafef1715f18d060ce74df5d6
#
_cell.length_a   1.000
_cell.length_b   1.000
_cell.length_c   1.000
_cell.angle_alpha   90.00
_cell.angle_beta   90.00
_cell.angle_gamma   90.00
#
_symmetry.space_group_name_H-M   'P 1'
#
loop_
_entity.id
_entity.type
_entity.pdbx_description
1 polymer ?
#
loop_
_entity_poly.entity_id
_entity_poly.type
_entity_poly.pdbx_seq_one_letter_code
_entity_poly.pdbx_strand_id
1 'polypeptide(L)'
;MPLDLVRRLLTPLRKPVPTSRYPKTEPLLEPATRGLPAIDPSRCDRNGACVEICPTNAIEFEVAGDAAARPIEGMLVLGGGLLDQGTALANRTAALEFRTSRPPVLRAAPQVPSIDAGRCVFCAACVSACPTGAISMTARVELARPRRAELIERPPAVYSATEDQMAADRARARVLGALGRSLHVRHLDAGSCNGCDWEIAALLNPYHDVQRLGIDFVASPRHADLLLVTGVMTRNLEEAALRTYDAMPEPRLVVAVGACAISGGVFAGSPQIRDGAAAVLPVDVFVPGCPPRPEAIIDGMLLALESRRAAERTAAEPAGLGSGYVTGPGAVR
;
A
#
# COMPACT_ATOMS: atom_id res chain seq x y z
N MET A 1 5.12 -43.60 39.09
CA MET A 1 5.12 -43.12 37.70
C MET A 1 6.56 -42.80 37.30
N PRO A 2 7.07 -43.29 36.19
CA PRO A 2 8.43 -42.96 35.76
C PRO A 2 8.55 -41.47 35.48
N LEU A 3 9.59 -40.87 36.03
CA LEU A 3 9.93 -39.44 35.87
C LEU A 3 9.94 -38.96 34.38
N ASP A 4 10.24 -39.87 33.46
CA ASP A 4 10.20 -39.62 32.02
C ASP A 4 8.81 -39.37 31.46
N LEU A 5 7.77 -39.99 31.99
CA LEU A 5 6.39 -39.77 31.56
C LEU A 5 5.91 -38.38 32.00
N VAL A 6 6.24 -37.97 33.22
CA VAL A 6 5.94 -36.62 33.73
C VAL A 6 6.69 -35.55 32.93
N ARG A 7 7.96 -35.80 32.58
CA ARG A 7 8.76 -34.93 31.75
C ARG A 7 8.17 -34.76 30.34
N ARG A 8 7.72 -35.85 29.72
CA ARG A 8 7.07 -35.82 28.38
C ARG A 8 5.71 -35.13 28.43
N LEU A 9 4.95 -35.25 29.50
CA LEU A 9 3.66 -34.54 29.67
C LEU A 9 3.84 -33.05 29.96
N LEU A 10 4.94 -32.65 30.61
CA LEU A 10 5.24 -31.24 30.91
C LEU A 10 6.01 -30.51 29.78
N THR A 11 6.61 -31.26 28.84
CA THR A 11 7.35 -30.67 27.72
C THR A 11 6.49 -29.74 26.82
N PRO A 12 5.23 -30.08 26.50
CA PRO A 12 4.34 -29.19 25.77
C PRO A 12 4.05 -27.88 26.49
N LEU A 13 3.99 -27.88 27.83
CA LEU A 13 3.75 -26.70 28.66
C LEU A 13 4.94 -25.73 28.71
N ARG A 14 6.12 -26.18 28.30
CA ARG A 14 7.36 -25.37 28.25
C ARG A 14 7.70 -24.84 26.86
N LYS A 15 6.97 -25.22 25.80
CA LYS A 15 7.21 -24.70 24.47
C LYS A 15 6.69 -23.27 24.42
N PRO A 16 7.51 -22.31 23.95
CA PRO A 16 7.03 -20.95 23.76
C PRO A 16 5.88 -20.95 22.74
N VAL A 17 4.89 -20.12 22.98
CA VAL A 17 3.80 -19.90 22.02
C VAL A 17 4.41 -19.33 20.75
N PRO A 18 4.26 -19.96 19.57
CA PRO A 18 4.89 -19.51 18.34
C PRO A 18 4.24 -18.26 17.79
N THR A 19 3.02 -17.95 18.19
CA THR A 19 2.24 -16.83 17.67
C THR A 19 2.84 -15.49 18.09
N SER A 20 3.09 -14.61 17.11
CA SER A 20 3.55 -13.26 17.34
C SER A 20 2.51 -12.45 18.12
N ARG A 21 2.93 -11.44 18.87
CA ARG A 21 2.00 -10.53 19.55
C ARG A 21 1.61 -9.32 18.70
N TYR A 22 2.02 -9.30 17.44
CA TYR A 22 1.63 -8.25 16.52
C TYR A 22 0.09 -8.19 16.37
N PRO A 23 -0.57 -7.03 16.33
CA PRO A 23 -0.03 -5.67 16.34
C PRO A 23 0.20 -5.04 17.74
N LYS A 24 0.09 -5.79 18.84
CA LYS A 24 0.33 -5.28 20.21
C LYS A 24 1.81 -4.96 20.46
N THR A 25 2.70 -5.64 19.76
CA THR A 25 4.15 -5.40 19.78
C THR A 25 4.62 -5.10 18.37
N GLU A 26 5.77 -4.47 18.24
CA GLU A 26 6.41 -4.25 16.95
C GLU A 26 6.63 -5.57 16.19
N PRO A 27 6.64 -5.52 14.84
CA PRO A 27 7.00 -6.67 14.04
C PRO A 27 8.42 -7.11 14.35
N LEU A 28 8.65 -8.41 14.45
CA LEU A 28 9.99 -8.97 14.57
C LEU A 28 10.63 -8.94 13.18
N LEU A 29 11.56 -8.00 12.98
CA LEU A 29 12.25 -7.83 11.70
C LEU A 29 13.62 -8.52 11.74
N GLU A 30 13.90 -9.31 10.71
CA GLU A 30 15.22 -9.87 10.48
C GLU A 30 16.21 -8.78 10.08
N PRO A 31 17.51 -8.89 10.41
CA PRO A 31 18.52 -7.90 10.04
C PRO A 31 18.63 -7.64 8.53
N ALA A 32 18.26 -8.62 7.72
CA ALA A 32 18.23 -8.52 6.25
C ALA A 32 16.92 -7.96 5.68
N THR A 33 15.98 -7.54 6.54
CA THR A 33 14.69 -6.97 6.09
C THR A 33 14.93 -5.70 5.26
N ARG A 34 14.34 -5.68 4.06
CA ARG A 34 14.37 -4.52 3.17
C ARG A 34 13.06 -3.77 3.28
N GLY A 35 13.08 -2.67 4.02
CA GLY A 35 12.00 -1.69 4.02
C GLY A 35 12.21 -0.62 2.95
N LEU A 36 11.46 0.48 3.02
CA LEU A 36 11.56 1.57 2.07
C LEU A 36 12.96 2.21 2.13
N PRO A 37 13.63 2.48 1.00
CA PRO A 37 14.89 3.21 1.02
C PRO A 37 14.70 4.63 1.56
N ALA A 38 15.69 5.15 2.28
CA ALA A 38 15.76 6.53 2.73
C ALA A 38 16.95 7.24 2.10
N ILE A 39 16.78 8.55 1.85
CA ILE A 39 17.81 9.41 1.27
C ILE A 39 18.30 10.39 2.34
N ASP A 40 19.61 10.39 2.61
CA ASP A 40 20.26 11.42 3.43
C ASP A 40 20.52 12.67 2.58
N PRO A 41 19.81 13.77 2.83
CA PRO A 41 19.95 14.99 2.04
C PRO A 41 21.35 15.62 2.14
N SER A 42 22.05 15.41 3.26
CA SER A 42 23.37 16.00 3.51
C SER A 42 24.47 15.35 2.67
N ARG A 43 24.27 14.08 2.27
CA ARG A 43 25.22 13.28 1.47
C ARG A 43 24.85 13.22 0.00
N CYS A 44 23.63 13.66 -0.37
CA CYS A 44 23.14 13.58 -1.72
C CYS A 44 23.75 14.65 -2.63
N ASP A 45 24.55 14.22 -3.63
CA ASP A 45 25.14 15.09 -4.66
C ASP A 45 24.19 15.37 -5.85
N ARG A 46 22.96 14.81 -5.84
CA ARG A 46 21.90 15.02 -6.83
C ARG A 46 22.28 14.60 -8.25
N ASN A 47 23.18 13.66 -8.42
CA ASN A 47 23.64 13.20 -9.73
C ASN A 47 22.60 12.44 -10.56
N GLY A 48 21.49 12.00 -9.97
CA GLY A 48 20.38 11.32 -10.64
C GLY A 48 20.58 9.82 -10.90
N ALA A 49 21.71 9.21 -10.52
CA ALA A 49 21.94 7.79 -10.77
C ALA A 49 20.86 6.88 -10.18
N CYS A 50 20.29 7.26 -9.02
CA CYS A 50 19.19 6.52 -8.38
C CYS A 50 17.88 6.61 -9.18
N VAL A 51 17.63 7.72 -9.88
CA VAL A 51 16.48 7.90 -10.76
C VAL A 51 16.64 7.05 -12.01
N GLU A 52 17.83 7.08 -12.63
CA GLU A 52 18.11 6.34 -13.86
C GLU A 52 18.03 4.82 -13.68
N ILE A 53 18.53 4.31 -12.55
CA ILE A 53 18.55 2.87 -12.29
C ILE A 53 17.20 2.30 -11.84
N CYS A 54 16.27 3.14 -11.41
CA CYS A 54 15.02 2.66 -10.83
C CYS A 54 14.11 1.98 -11.87
N PRO A 55 13.83 0.67 -11.76
CA PRO A 55 13.10 -0.08 -12.78
C PRO A 55 11.62 0.32 -12.89
N THR A 56 11.07 0.96 -11.85
CA THR A 56 9.65 1.33 -11.76
C THR A 56 9.43 2.83 -11.71
N ASN A 57 10.49 3.64 -11.93
CA ASN A 57 10.42 5.10 -11.79
C ASN A 57 9.84 5.54 -10.43
N ALA A 58 10.20 4.84 -9.36
CA ALA A 58 9.77 5.17 -7.99
C ALA A 58 10.53 6.35 -7.39
N ILE A 59 11.63 6.80 -8.01
CA ILE A 59 12.47 7.91 -7.55
C ILE A 59 12.42 9.00 -8.61
N GLU A 60 12.00 10.19 -8.22
CA GLU A 60 11.84 11.33 -9.15
C GLU A 60 12.33 12.61 -8.50
N PHE A 61 12.93 13.52 -9.31
CA PHE A 61 13.19 14.89 -8.89
C PHE A 61 11.90 15.71 -9.06
N GLU A 62 11.51 16.44 -8.02
CA GLU A 62 10.42 17.41 -8.15
C GLU A 62 10.91 18.63 -8.97
N VAL A 63 10.19 18.94 -10.03
CA VAL A 63 10.40 20.19 -10.77
C VAL A 63 9.70 21.30 -9.96
N ALA A 64 10.46 22.31 -9.54
CA ALA A 64 9.91 23.46 -8.84
C ALA A 64 8.92 24.20 -9.76
N GLY A 65 7.64 24.15 -9.44
CA GLY A 65 6.55 24.82 -10.15
C GLY A 65 5.60 23.86 -10.84
N ASP A 66 4.76 23.22 -10.06
CA ASP A 66 3.36 22.87 -10.32
C ASP A 66 2.94 21.75 -9.35
N ALA A 67 2.30 22.16 -8.27
CA ALA A 67 1.63 21.25 -7.32
C ALA A 67 0.28 20.74 -7.88
N ALA A 68 0.09 20.75 -9.19
CA ALA A 68 -1.03 20.13 -9.87
C ALA A 68 -0.53 18.85 -10.53
N ALA A 69 -1.10 17.72 -10.12
CA ALA A 69 -0.95 16.46 -10.81
C ALA A 69 -1.11 16.72 -12.33
N ARG A 70 -0.01 16.61 -13.09
CA ARG A 70 -0.16 16.52 -14.54
C ARG A 70 -0.86 15.21 -14.82
N PRO A 71 -2.03 15.21 -15.47
CA PRO A 71 -2.54 14.04 -16.13
C PRO A 71 -1.40 13.57 -17.05
N ILE A 72 -1.22 12.28 -17.18
CA ILE A 72 -0.35 11.71 -18.22
C ILE A 72 -1.03 12.07 -19.54
N GLU A 73 -0.74 13.27 -20.05
CA GLU A 73 -1.12 13.69 -21.39
C GLU A 73 -0.25 12.89 -22.36
N GLY A 74 -0.86 11.93 -22.98
CA GLY A 74 -0.22 11.07 -23.98
C GLY A 74 -0.99 9.78 -24.26
N MET A 75 -2.10 9.51 -23.54
CA MET A 75 -2.98 8.42 -23.92
C MET A 75 -3.95 8.90 -25.00
N LEU A 76 -3.50 8.80 -26.25
CA LEU A 76 -4.37 8.94 -27.42
C LEU A 76 -5.40 7.81 -27.33
N VAL A 77 -6.63 8.13 -26.92
CA VAL A 77 -7.78 7.24 -27.02
C VAL A 77 -8.11 7.10 -28.51
N LEU A 78 -7.52 6.13 -29.18
CA LEU A 78 -7.99 5.74 -30.49
C LEU A 78 -9.30 4.98 -30.31
N GLY A 79 -10.37 5.63 -30.76
CA GLY A 79 -11.71 5.08 -30.80
C GLY A 79 -11.78 3.70 -31.46
N GLY A 80 -12.69 2.85 -30.97
CA GLY A 80 -12.87 1.48 -31.41
C GLY A 80 -13.12 1.33 -32.91
N GLY A 81 -12.10 0.82 -33.60
CA GLY A 81 -12.16 0.32 -34.97
C GLY A 81 -11.47 -1.04 -35.00
N LEU A 82 -12.05 -1.98 -35.75
CA LEU A 82 -11.48 -3.29 -36.03
C LEU A 82 -10.03 -3.11 -36.52
N LEU A 83 -9.05 -3.52 -35.75
CA LEU A 83 -7.63 -3.43 -36.13
C LEU A 83 -7.27 -4.64 -37.00
N ASP A 84 -6.86 -4.36 -38.23
CA ASP A 84 -6.21 -5.33 -39.13
C ASP A 84 -4.92 -5.88 -38.50
N GLN A 85 -4.63 -7.16 -38.73
CA GLN A 85 -3.49 -7.87 -38.11
C GLN A 85 -2.11 -7.28 -38.43
N GLY A 86 -2.00 -6.44 -39.49
CA GLY A 86 -0.76 -5.73 -39.85
C GLY A 86 -0.39 -4.57 -38.94
N THR A 87 -1.37 -3.90 -38.31
CA THR A 87 -1.14 -2.76 -37.42
C THR A 87 -0.74 -3.16 -35.99
N ALA A 88 -1.01 -4.43 -35.59
CA ALA A 88 -0.63 -4.94 -34.27
C ALA A 88 0.88 -5.07 -34.07
N LEU A 89 1.64 -5.31 -35.14
CA LEU A 89 3.11 -5.46 -35.08
C LEU A 89 3.82 -4.10 -34.99
N ALA A 90 3.32 -3.10 -35.75
CA ALA A 90 3.85 -1.74 -35.73
C ALA A 90 3.63 -1.05 -34.36
N ASN A 91 2.49 -1.32 -33.71
CA ASN A 91 2.20 -0.81 -32.36
C ASN A 91 3.04 -1.49 -31.26
N ARG A 92 3.53 -2.72 -31.48
CA ARG A 92 4.45 -3.39 -30.55
C ARG A 92 5.85 -2.77 -30.55
N THR A 93 6.36 -2.36 -31.70
CA THR A 93 7.65 -1.67 -31.83
C THR A 93 7.58 -0.27 -31.27
N ALA A 94 6.51 0.49 -31.55
CA ALA A 94 6.31 1.81 -30.98
C ALA A 94 6.17 1.79 -29.43
N ALA A 95 5.52 0.78 -28.86
CA ALA A 95 5.43 0.61 -27.42
C ALA A 95 6.77 0.24 -26.76
N LEU A 96 7.67 -0.44 -27.47
CA LEU A 96 9.03 -0.72 -27.03
C LEU A 96 9.94 0.49 -27.10
N GLU A 97 9.80 1.33 -28.12
CA GLU A 97 10.55 2.58 -28.27
C GLU A 97 10.13 3.63 -27.24
N PHE A 98 8.85 3.68 -26.85
CA PHE A 98 8.36 4.59 -25.81
C PHE A 98 8.94 4.27 -24.40
N ARG A 99 9.33 3.02 -24.15
CA ARG A 99 9.98 2.61 -22.90
C ARG A 99 11.44 3.08 -22.77
N THR A 100 12.10 3.43 -23.85
CA THR A 100 13.53 3.80 -23.85
C THR A 100 13.80 5.28 -23.82
N SER A 101 12.80 6.13 -24.09
CA SER A 101 12.96 7.58 -24.03
C SER A 101 12.61 8.12 -22.62
N ARG A 102 13.47 7.81 -21.63
CA ARG A 102 13.46 8.60 -20.40
C ARG A 102 13.82 10.05 -20.73
N PRO A 103 13.08 11.04 -20.21
CA PRO A 103 13.52 12.43 -20.35
C PRO A 103 14.93 12.56 -19.74
N PRO A 104 15.82 13.33 -20.36
CA PRO A 104 17.16 13.53 -19.85
C PRO A 104 17.06 14.07 -18.42
N VAL A 105 17.74 13.41 -17.47
CA VAL A 105 17.83 13.90 -16.10
C VAL A 105 18.59 15.22 -16.16
N LEU A 106 17.91 16.30 -15.83
CA LEU A 106 18.53 17.62 -15.73
C LEU A 106 19.59 17.54 -14.63
N ARG A 107 20.88 17.64 -15.01
CA ARG A 107 22.05 17.49 -14.14
C ARG A 107 22.17 18.50 -12.98
N ALA A 108 21.16 19.29 -12.73
CA ALA A 108 21.13 20.26 -11.64
C ALA A 108 19.71 20.43 -11.08
N ALA A 109 19.14 19.34 -10.56
CA ALA A 109 17.91 19.49 -9.78
C ALA A 109 18.23 20.18 -8.44
N PRO A 110 17.55 21.27 -8.08
CA PRO A 110 17.86 22.01 -6.85
C PRO A 110 17.48 21.23 -5.58
N GLN A 111 16.76 20.12 -5.70
CA GLN A 111 16.18 19.37 -4.59
C GLN A 111 16.65 17.91 -4.58
N VAL A 112 16.57 17.30 -3.40
CA VAL A 112 16.77 15.87 -3.21
C VAL A 112 15.56 15.13 -3.82
N PRO A 113 15.75 13.99 -4.51
CA PRO A 113 14.64 13.30 -5.15
C PRO A 113 13.65 12.75 -4.11
N SER A 114 12.37 12.69 -4.48
CA SER A 114 11.33 12.01 -3.72
C SER A 114 11.27 10.52 -4.04
N ILE A 115 10.69 9.73 -3.14
CA ILE A 115 10.48 8.27 -3.31
C ILE A 115 9.00 7.96 -3.24
N ASP A 116 8.46 7.36 -4.28
CA ASP A 116 7.10 6.82 -4.31
C ASP A 116 7.10 5.36 -3.82
N ALA A 117 6.70 5.16 -2.56
CA ALA A 117 6.61 3.83 -1.95
C ALA A 117 5.65 2.90 -2.71
N GLY A 118 4.60 3.45 -3.35
CA GLY A 118 3.63 2.68 -4.11
C GLY A 118 4.15 2.16 -5.45
N ARG A 119 5.25 2.72 -5.97
CA ARG A 119 5.96 2.22 -7.16
C ARG A 119 7.19 1.41 -6.80
N CYS A 120 7.73 1.61 -5.60
CA CYS A 120 8.97 0.96 -5.17
C CYS A 120 8.79 -0.57 -5.09
N VAL A 121 9.69 -1.31 -5.73
CA VAL A 121 9.75 -2.78 -5.66
C VAL A 121 10.82 -3.28 -4.70
N PHE A 122 11.38 -2.42 -3.87
CA PHE A 122 12.31 -2.73 -2.78
C PHE A 122 13.58 -3.49 -3.25
N CYS A 123 14.01 -3.30 -4.48
CA CYS A 123 15.12 -4.03 -5.12
C CYS A 123 16.52 -3.58 -4.66
N ALA A 124 16.63 -2.43 -3.98
CA ALA A 124 17.88 -1.81 -3.54
C ALA A 124 18.85 -1.38 -4.66
N ALA A 125 18.44 -1.38 -5.93
CA ALA A 125 19.30 -0.93 -7.04
C ALA A 125 19.78 0.52 -6.87
N CYS A 126 18.93 1.40 -6.33
CA CYS A 126 19.26 2.79 -6.03
C CYS A 126 20.37 2.93 -4.99
N VAL A 127 20.43 2.01 -4.01
CA VAL A 127 21.49 1.98 -2.99
C VAL A 127 22.82 1.67 -3.64
N SER A 128 22.85 0.63 -4.50
CA SER A 128 24.07 0.21 -5.19
C SER A 128 24.58 1.24 -6.22
N ALA A 129 23.67 2.03 -6.81
CA ALA A 129 24.00 3.04 -7.81
C ALA A 129 24.41 4.39 -7.22
N CYS A 130 24.17 4.64 -5.93
CA CYS A 130 24.46 5.91 -5.29
C CYS A 130 25.97 6.04 -4.98
N PRO A 131 26.75 6.92 -5.66
CA PRO A 131 28.19 7.00 -5.48
C PRO A 131 28.60 7.60 -4.13
N THR A 132 27.74 8.43 -3.52
CA THR A 132 27.98 9.05 -2.22
C THR A 132 27.48 8.22 -1.05
N GLY A 133 26.78 7.10 -1.32
CA GLY A 133 26.14 6.29 -0.30
C GLY A 133 25.06 7.07 0.50
N ALA A 134 24.43 8.06 -0.15
CA ALA A 134 23.35 8.84 0.46
C ALA A 134 22.05 8.03 0.62
N ILE A 135 21.91 6.90 -0.07
CA ILE A 135 20.71 6.06 -0.03
C ILE A 135 21.01 4.78 0.75
N SER A 136 20.14 4.45 1.69
CA SER A 136 20.21 3.20 2.45
C SER A 136 18.83 2.55 2.55
N MET A 137 18.79 1.21 2.64
CA MET A 137 17.54 0.51 2.97
C MET A 137 17.26 0.68 4.45
N THR A 138 15.99 0.97 4.76
CA THR A 138 15.52 1.02 6.14
C THR A 138 14.86 -0.30 6.55
N ALA A 139 14.50 -0.42 7.81
CA ALA A 139 13.66 -1.51 8.30
C ALA A 139 12.15 -1.18 8.26
N ARG A 140 11.75 -0.04 7.68
CA ARG A 140 10.36 0.41 7.63
C ARG A 140 9.55 -0.43 6.64
N VAL A 141 8.61 -1.21 7.16
CA VAL A 141 7.74 -2.11 6.39
C VAL A 141 6.25 -1.76 6.52
N GLU A 142 5.86 -1.05 7.59
CA GLU A 142 4.50 -0.56 7.82
C GLU A 142 4.31 0.78 7.11
N LEU A 143 3.94 0.70 5.83
CA LEU A 143 3.87 1.84 4.91
C LEU A 143 2.44 2.08 4.39
N ALA A 144 1.44 1.43 4.98
CA ALA A 144 0.05 1.56 4.55
C ALA A 144 -0.44 3.01 4.68
N ARG A 145 -1.16 3.48 3.66
CA ARG A 145 -1.73 4.84 3.62
C ARG A 145 -3.13 4.82 3.01
N PRO A 146 -4.05 5.67 3.50
CA PRO A 146 -5.40 5.74 2.92
C PRO A 146 -5.43 6.47 1.58
N ARG A 147 -4.47 7.33 1.28
CA ARG A 147 -4.43 8.07 0.03
C ARG A 147 -3.16 7.78 -0.74
N ARG A 148 -3.31 7.59 -2.06
CA ARG A 148 -2.20 7.28 -2.97
C ARG A 148 -1.08 8.34 -2.93
N ALA A 149 -1.43 9.62 -2.78
CA ALA A 149 -0.48 10.72 -2.71
C ALA A 149 0.39 10.71 -1.44
N GLU A 150 -0.07 10.08 -0.36
CA GLU A 150 0.66 9.96 0.91
C GLU A 150 1.78 8.93 0.85
N LEU A 151 1.85 8.13 -0.22
CA LEU A 151 2.94 7.20 -0.47
C LEU A 151 4.19 7.87 -1.06
N ILE A 152 4.14 9.15 -1.41
CA ILE A 152 5.27 9.91 -1.94
C ILE A 152 6.02 10.56 -0.78
N GLU A 153 7.21 10.04 -0.50
CA GLU A 153 8.08 10.56 0.57
C GLU A 153 9.06 11.60 0.02
N ARG A 154 9.05 12.78 0.64
CA ARG A 154 9.90 13.93 0.28
C ARG A 154 10.93 14.19 1.36
N PRO A 155 12.23 14.22 1.04
CA PRO A 155 13.23 14.75 1.98
C PRO A 155 13.05 16.28 2.17
N PRO A 156 13.32 16.89 3.35
CA PRO A 156 13.93 16.22 4.48
C PRO A 156 12.88 15.72 5.49
N ALA A 157 12.17 14.68 5.20
CA ALA A 157 11.49 13.98 6.27
C ALA A 157 12.59 13.31 7.10
N VAL A 158 13.12 14.00 8.09
CA VAL A 158 13.83 13.36 9.19
C VAL A 158 12.76 12.60 9.94
N TYR A 159 12.54 11.36 9.53
CA TYR A 159 11.67 10.46 10.26
C TYR A 159 12.31 10.22 11.62
N SER A 160 11.78 10.88 12.63
CA SER A 160 11.97 10.36 13.97
C SER A 160 11.18 9.05 14.02
N ALA A 161 11.88 7.94 14.19
CA ALA A 161 11.24 6.61 14.38
C ALA A 161 10.15 6.64 15.48
N THR A 162 10.18 7.64 16.34
CA THR A 162 9.23 7.91 17.42
C THR A 162 7.87 8.40 16.93
N GLU A 163 7.75 9.22 15.86
CA GLU A 163 6.44 9.74 15.42
C GLU A 163 5.63 8.71 14.67
N ASP A 164 6.27 7.93 13.79
CA ASP A 164 5.61 6.81 13.10
C ASP A 164 5.23 5.71 14.10
N GLN A 165 6.10 5.43 15.10
CA GLN A 165 5.84 4.45 16.15
C GLN A 165 4.63 4.84 17.02
N MET A 166 4.57 6.11 17.46
CA MET A 166 3.44 6.60 18.27
C MET A 166 2.12 6.66 17.50
N ALA A 167 2.15 6.82 16.17
CA ALA A 167 0.96 6.74 15.33
C ALA A 167 0.49 5.29 15.19
N ALA A 168 1.42 4.35 14.93
CA ALA A 168 1.14 2.93 14.85
C ALA A 168 0.62 2.36 16.18
N ASP A 169 1.20 2.75 17.32
CA ASP A 169 0.78 2.29 18.64
C ASP A 169 -0.63 2.78 19.02
N ARG A 170 -0.97 4.02 18.64
CA ARG A 170 -2.34 4.56 18.83
C ARG A 170 -3.36 3.83 17.96
N ALA A 171 -3.02 3.53 16.71
CA ALA A 171 -3.85 2.75 15.80
C ALA A 171 -4.07 1.33 16.35
N ARG A 172 -3.00 0.66 16.76
CA ARG A 172 -3.01 -0.68 17.37
C ARG A 172 -3.92 -0.78 18.61
N ALA A 173 -3.82 0.20 19.53
CA ALA A 173 -4.62 0.21 20.74
C ALA A 173 -6.12 0.38 20.48
N ARG A 174 -6.49 1.18 19.46
CA ARG A 174 -7.89 1.46 19.12
C ARG A 174 -8.56 0.29 18.41
N VAL A 175 -7.82 -0.41 17.53
CA VAL A 175 -8.39 -1.46 16.69
C VAL A 175 -8.69 -2.72 17.49
N LEU A 176 -7.81 -3.10 18.42
CA LEU A 176 -8.00 -4.27 19.27
C LEU A 176 -9.24 -4.15 20.19
N GLY A 177 -9.66 -2.91 20.50
CA GLY A 177 -10.90 -2.66 21.25
C GLY A 177 -12.15 -2.52 20.39
N ALA A 178 -12.01 -2.53 19.08
CA ALA A 178 -13.01 -1.99 18.18
C ALA A 178 -13.63 -3.03 17.22
N LEU A 179 -13.06 -4.22 17.09
CA LEU A 179 -13.66 -5.31 16.31
C LEU A 179 -14.81 -5.93 17.13
N GLY A 180 -15.95 -5.27 17.16
CA GLY A 180 -17.17 -5.82 17.78
C GLY A 180 -17.75 -7.04 17.03
N ARG A 181 -17.20 -7.37 15.86
CA ARG A 181 -17.48 -8.55 15.04
C ARG A 181 -16.25 -8.92 14.20
N SER A 182 -16.20 -10.15 13.70
CA SER A 182 -15.19 -10.60 12.74
C SER A 182 -15.21 -9.78 11.47
N LEU A 183 -14.03 -9.49 10.93
CA LEU A 183 -13.84 -8.91 9.60
C LEU A 183 -13.70 -10.04 8.59
N HIS A 184 -14.61 -10.14 7.65
CA HIS A 184 -14.55 -11.11 6.58
C HIS A 184 -13.84 -10.53 5.36
N VAL A 185 -12.77 -11.18 4.92
CA VAL A 185 -11.90 -10.73 3.85
C VAL A 185 -12.05 -11.64 2.64
N ARG A 186 -12.30 -11.06 1.46
CA ARG A 186 -12.17 -11.74 0.18
C ARG A 186 -10.87 -11.32 -0.48
N HIS A 187 -10.00 -12.27 -0.79
CA HIS A 187 -8.83 -12.04 -1.61
C HIS A 187 -9.19 -12.15 -3.10
N LEU A 188 -8.73 -11.18 -3.90
CA LEU A 188 -8.86 -11.13 -5.35
C LEU A 188 -7.48 -10.98 -5.98
N ASP A 189 -7.04 -12.00 -6.68
CA ASP A 189 -5.87 -11.92 -7.57
C ASP A 189 -6.29 -11.33 -8.92
N ALA A 190 -5.76 -10.16 -9.24
CA ALA A 190 -6.01 -9.43 -10.49
C ALA A 190 -4.85 -9.52 -11.49
N GLY A 191 -4.09 -10.62 -11.44
CA GLY A 191 -2.92 -10.89 -12.29
C GLY A 191 -1.61 -10.67 -11.55
N SER A 192 -1.38 -11.44 -10.48
CA SER A 192 -0.20 -11.38 -9.62
C SER A 192 0.92 -12.30 -10.13
N CYS A 193 2.13 -12.11 -9.55
CA CYS A 193 3.23 -13.08 -9.63
C CYS A 193 3.22 -14.08 -8.47
N ASN A 194 2.13 -14.14 -7.69
CA ASN A 194 1.92 -14.89 -6.46
C ASN A 194 2.79 -14.45 -5.25
N GLY A 195 3.66 -13.47 -5.37
CA GLY A 195 4.46 -13.01 -4.23
C GLY A 195 3.58 -12.49 -3.08
N CYS A 196 2.65 -11.58 -3.39
CA CYS A 196 1.69 -11.06 -2.40
C CYS A 196 0.74 -12.15 -1.89
N ASP A 197 0.36 -13.10 -2.75
CA ASP A 197 -0.57 -14.19 -2.40
C ASP A 197 0.06 -15.16 -1.38
N TRP A 198 1.38 -15.42 -1.49
CA TRP A 198 2.12 -16.19 -0.51
C TRP A 198 2.18 -15.48 0.86
N GLU A 199 2.36 -14.16 0.88
CA GLU A 199 2.35 -13.38 2.13
C GLU A 199 0.94 -13.32 2.73
N ILE A 200 -0.11 -13.26 1.90
CA ILE A 200 -1.50 -13.38 2.36
C ILE A 200 -1.77 -14.78 2.92
N ALA A 201 -1.28 -15.84 2.27
CA ALA A 201 -1.41 -17.19 2.81
C ALA A 201 -0.68 -17.35 4.15
N ALA A 202 0.46 -16.67 4.33
CA ALA A 202 1.21 -16.68 5.58
C ALA A 202 0.44 -16.04 6.76
N LEU A 203 -0.56 -15.18 6.50
CA LEU A 203 -1.43 -14.63 7.56
C LEU A 203 -2.16 -15.71 8.36
N LEU A 204 -2.44 -16.85 7.73
CA LEU A 204 -3.16 -17.97 8.33
C LEU A 204 -2.24 -18.97 9.05
N ASN A 205 -0.92 -18.80 8.99
CA ASN A 205 0.01 -19.68 9.69
C ASN A 205 -0.02 -19.44 11.22
N PRO A 206 0.46 -20.40 12.03
CA PRO A 206 0.45 -20.27 13.50
C PRO A 206 1.26 -19.09 14.05
N TYR A 207 2.19 -18.53 13.28
CA TYR A 207 3.00 -17.39 13.72
C TYR A 207 2.19 -16.09 13.65
N HIS A 208 1.54 -15.82 12.52
CA HIS A 208 0.74 -14.60 12.33
C HIS A 208 -0.66 -14.75 12.91
N ASP A 209 -1.32 -15.90 12.67
CA ASP A 209 -2.62 -16.27 13.24
C ASP A 209 -3.63 -15.12 13.23
N VAL A 210 -3.91 -14.61 12.02
CA VAL A 210 -4.75 -13.43 11.84
C VAL A 210 -6.19 -13.64 12.35
N GLN A 211 -6.64 -14.89 12.44
CA GLN A 211 -7.96 -15.25 12.97
C GLN A 211 -8.12 -14.86 14.45
N ARG A 212 -7.04 -14.87 15.25
CA ARG A 212 -7.07 -14.35 16.63
C ARG A 212 -7.40 -12.86 16.73
N LEU A 213 -7.24 -12.12 15.63
CA LEU A 213 -7.62 -10.71 15.53
C LEU A 213 -9.07 -10.56 15.07
N GLY A 214 -9.80 -11.66 14.86
CA GLY A 214 -11.16 -11.64 14.32
C GLY A 214 -11.19 -11.37 12.81
N ILE A 215 -10.15 -11.74 12.08
CA ILE A 215 -10.07 -11.58 10.62
C ILE A 215 -10.13 -12.95 9.98
N ASP A 216 -11.16 -13.20 9.17
CA ASP A 216 -11.41 -14.47 8.50
C ASP A 216 -11.47 -14.30 6.99
N PHE A 217 -10.82 -15.22 6.25
CA PHE A 217 -10.91 -15.26 4.79
C PHE A 217 -12.13 -16.05 4.32
N VAL A 218 -12.92 -15.45 3.44
CA VAL A 218 -14.15 -16.04 2.93
C VAL A 218 -14.07 -16.31 1.43
N ALA A 219 -14.67 -17.43 1.01
CA ALA A 219 -14.65 -17.86 -0.39
C ALA A 219 -15.60 -17.04 -1.27
N SER A 220 -16.72 -16.54 -0.71
CA SER A 220 -17.71 -15.77 -1.47
C SER A 220 -17.65 -14.28 -1.16
N PRO A 221 -17.63 -13.39 -2.16
CA PRO A 221 -17.66 -11.95 -1.94
C PRO A 221 -18.94 -11.48 -1.22
N ARG A 222 -20.03 -12.23 -1.31
CA ARG A 222 -21.31 -11.90 -0.64
C ARG A 222 -21.23 -11.94 0.89
N HIS A 223 -20.17 -12.50 1.44
CA HIS A 223 -19.93 -12.56 2.88
C HIS A 223 -18.72 -11.71 3.30
N ALA A 224 -18.10 -10.99 2.36
CA ALA A 224 -16.92 -10.19 2.62
C ALA A 224 -17.28 -8.74 2.97
N ASP A 225 -16.58 -8.21 3.97
CA ASP A 225 -16.59 -6.80 4.35
C ASP A 225 -15.45 -6.04 3.67
N LEU A 226 -14.36 -6.75 3.33
CA LEU A 226 -13.14 -6.19 2.76
C LEU A 226 -12.66 -7.01 1.57
N LEU A 227 -12.33 -6.33 0.46
CA LEU A 227 -11.69 -6.88 -0.72
C LEU A 227 -10.20 -6.59 -0.68
N LEU A 228 -9.38 -7.63 -0.61
CA LEU A 228 -7.92 -7.56 -0.65
C LEU A 228 -7.47 -7.84 -2.08
N VAL A 229 -6.95 -6.82 -2.78
CA VAL A 229 -6.60 -6.91 -4.21
C VAL A 229 -5.10 -7.01 -4.40
N THR A 230 -4.64 -8.05 -5.10
CA THR A 230 -3.25 -8.24 -5.53
C THR A 230 -3.15 -8.21 -7.06
N GLY A 231 -1.91 -8.06 -7.59
CA GLY A 231 -1.65 -8.09 -9.02
C GLY A 231 -1.84 -6.76 -9.73
N VAL A 232 -1.51 -6.75 -11.02
CA VAL A 232 -1.39 -5.53 -11.84
C VAL A 232 -2.71 -4.99 -12.39
N MET A 233 -3.84 -5.59 -12.05
CA MET A 233 -5.16 -5.35 -12.63
C MET A 233 -5.12 -5.56 -14.15
N THR A 234 -5.04 -6.82 -14.57
CA THR A 234 -5.06 -7.15 -15.99
C THR A 234 -6.43 -6.86 -16.60
N ARG A 235 -6.46 -6.47 -17.89
CA ARG A 235 -7.71 -6.19 -18.61
C ARG A 235 -8.66 -7.38 -18.64
N ASN A 236 -8.12 -8.61 -18.66
CA ASN A 236 -8.92 -9.83 -18.64
C ASN A 236 -9.65 -10.05 -17.31
N LEU A 237 -9.09 -9.55 -16.20
CA LEU A 237 -9.66 -9.71 -14.85
C LEU A 237 -10.44 -8.48 -14.38
N GLU A 238 -10.44 -7.39 -15.13
CA GLU A 238 -11.15 -6.14 -14.80
C GLU A 238 -12.64 -6.37 -14.53
N GLU A 239 -13.33 -7.05 -15.45
CA GLU A 239 -14.76 -7.34 -15.29
C GLU A 239 -15.03 -8.27 -14.10
N ALA A 240 -14.16 -9.26 -13.88
CA ALA A 240 -14.27 -10.15 -12.71
C ALA A 240 -14.05 -9.40 -11.41
N ALA A 241 -13.15 -8.41 -11.39
CA ALA A 241 -12.90 -7.54 -10.25
C ALA A 241 -14.13 -6.68 -9.92
N LEU A 242 -14.73 -6.04 -10.92
CA LEU A 242 -15.95 -5.25 -10.78
C LEU A 242 -17.12 -6.11 -10.26
N ARG A 243 -17.35 -7.28 -10.86
CA ARG A 243 -18.41 -8.20 -10.42
C ARG A 243 -18.18 -8.69 -8.98
N THR A 244 -16.94 -8.92 -8.60
CA THR A 244 -16.60 -9.34 -7.23
C THR A 244 -16.91 -8.23 -6.24
N TYR A 245 -16.52 -7.00 -6.56
CA TYR A 245 -16.81 -5.81 -5.75
C TYR A 245 -18.31 -5.56 -5.62
N ASP A 246 -19.07 -5.61 -6.73
CA ASP A 246 -20.52 -5.38 -6.73
C ASP A 246 -21.31 -6.46 -5.97
N ALA A 247 -20.76 -7.68 -5.87
CA ALA A 247 -21.38 -8.76 -5.11
C ALA A 247 -21.18 -8.64 -3.60
N MET A 248 -20.29 -7.75 -3.13
CA MET A 248 -20.08 -7.51 -1.70
C MET A 248 -21.22 -6.66 -1.09
N PRO A 249 -21.64 -6.95 0.14
CA PRO A 249 -22.62 -6.12 0.84
C PRO A 249 -22.01 -4.77 1.24
N GLU A 250 -22.83 -3.73 1.28
CA GLU A 250 -22.45 -2.44 1.87
C GLU A 250 -22.43 -2.51 3.42
N PRO A 251 -21.54 -1.79 4.04
CA PRO A 251 -20.43 -1.01 3.52
C PRO A 251 -19.22 -1.91 3.25
N ARG A 252 -18.61 -1.75 2.09
CA ARG A 252 -17.48 -2.57 1.58
C ARG A 252 -16.19 -1.74 1.53
N LEU A 253 -15.06 -2.40 1.84
CA LEU A 253 -13.73 -1.79 1.85
C LEU A 253 -12.85 -2.46 0.80
N VAL A 254 -11.92 -1.70 0.21
CA VAL A 254 -10.96 -2.19 -0.78
C VAL A 254 -9.53 -1.83 -0.36
N VAL A 255 -8.67 -2.83 -0.26
CA VAL A 255 -7.24 -2.65 0.05
C VAL A 255 -6.39 -3.16 -1.10
N ALA A 256 -5.57 -2.28 -1.68
CA ALA A 256 -4.61 -2.63 -2.73
C ALA A 256 -3.28 -3.07 -2.11
N VAL A 257 -2.85 -4.30 -2.37
CA VAL A 257 -1.69 -4.94 -1.74
C VAL A 257 -0.56 -5.13 -2.74
N GLY A 258 0.57 -4.49 -2.46
CA GLY A 258 1.79 -4.58 -3.24
C GLY A 258 1.89 -3.55 -4.37
N ALA A 259 3.12 -3.28 -4.82
CA ALA A 259 3.42 -2.29 -5.86
C ALA A 259 2.63 -2.56 -7.16
N CYS A 260 2.39 -3.82 -7.51
CA CYS A 260 1.59 -4.21 -8.68
C CYS A 260 0.15 -3.71 -8.59
N ALA A 261 -0.52 -3.94 -7.44
CA ALA A 261 -1.90 -3.50 -7.23
C ALA A 261 -2.02 -1.98 -7.07
N ILE A 262 -0.95 -1.30 -6.66
CA ILE A 262 -0.94 0.15 -6.44
C ILE A 262 -0.66 0.93 -7.73
N SER A 263 0.27 0.43 -8.58
CA SER A 263 0.82 1.23 -9.70
C SER A 263 1.15 0.41 -10.95
N GLY A 264 0.77 -0.87 -11.02
CA GLY A 264 1.22 -1.77 -12.09
C GLY A 264 2.64 -2.32 -11.89
N GLY A 265 3.40 -1.83 -10.92
CA GLY A 265 4.76 -2.29 -10.60
C GLY A 265 5.71 -2.20 -11.80
N VAL A 266 6.44 -3.29 -12.07
CA VAL A 266 7.37 -3.39 -13.22
C VAL A 266 6.67 -3.47 -14.59
N PHE A 267 5.35 -3.68 -14.60
CA PHE A 267 4.54 -3.78 -15.81
C PHE A 267 3.80 -2.48 -16.14
N ALA A 268 3.98 -1.42 -15.32
CA ALA A 268 3.32 -0.14 -15.51
C ALA A 268 3.49 0.40 -16.94
N GLY A 269 2.40 0.93 -17.52
CA GLY A 269 2.35 1.40 -18.90
C GLY A 269 2.16 0.28 -19.95
N SER A 270 2.01 -0.98 -19.54
CA SER A 270 1.66 -2.05 -20.48
C SER A 270 0.20 -1.93 -20.95
N PRO A 271 -0.08 -2.10 -22.26
CA PRO A 271 -1.44 -2.04 -22.78
C PRO A 271 -2.36 -3.15 -22.26
N GLN A 272 -1.80 -4.19 -21.61
CA GLN A 272 -2.55 -5.34 -21.11
C GLN A 272 -3.05 -5.17 -19.67
N ILE A 273 -2.69 -4.08 -18.99
CA ILE A 273 -3.05 -3.82 -17.60
C ILE A 273 -3.72 -2.46 -17.42
N ARG A 274 -4.18 -2.17 -16.21
CA ARG A 274 -4.81 -0.90 -15.79
C ARG A 274 -3.94 -0.07 -14.85
N ASP A 275 -2.64 -0.41 -14.70
CA ASP A 275 -1.70 0.28 -13.81
C ASP A 275 -2.18 0.38 -12.34
N GLY A 276 -2.84 -0.66 -11.87
CA GLY A 276 -3.26 -0.82 -10.49
C GLY A 276 -4.77 -0.88 -10.26
N ALA A 277 -5.14 -1.24 -9.05
CA ALA A 277 -6.52 -1.48 -8.65
C ALA A 277 -7.37 -0.20 -8.65
N ALA A 278 -6.78 0.95 -8.31
CA ALA A 278 -7.48 2.24 -8.21
C ALA A 278 -8.01 2.77 -9.56
N ALA A 279 -7.54 2.22 -10.68
CA ALA A 279 -8.08 2.54 -12.01
C ALA A 279 -9.46 1.89 -12.26
N VAL A 280 -9.83 0.88 -11.46
CA VAL A 280 -11.05 0.07 -11.66
C VAL A 280 -11.94 0.06 -10.42
N LEU A 281 -11.35 0.07 -9.23
CA LEU A 281 -12.04 -0.07 -7.94
C LEU A 281 -11.79 1.15 -7.04
N PRO A 282 -12.73 1.53 -6.16
CA PRO A 282 -12.52 2.55 -5.16
C PRO A 282 -11.63 2.00 -4.04
N VAL A 283 -10.34 2.28 -4.08
CA VAL A 283 -9.36 1.78 -3.09
C VAL A 283 -9.34 2.70 -1.87
N ASP A 284 -9.58 2.12 -0.69
CA ASP A 284 -9.58 2.82 0.60
C ASP A 284 -8.19 2.89 1.23
N VAL A 285 -7.36 1.84 1.04
CA VAL A 285 -6.01 1.77 1.60
C VAL A 285 -5.04 1.12 0.62
N PHE A 286 -3.83 1.66 0.57
CA PHE A 286 -2.72 1.18 -0.24
C PHE A 286 -1.62 0.63 0.67
N VAL A 287 -1.20 -0.63 0.43
CA VAL A 287 -0.16 -1.33 1.19
C VAL A 287 1.07 -1.57 0.31
N PRO A 288 2.10 -0.70 0.36
CA PRO A 288 3.32 -0.86 -0.43
C PRO A 288 4.14 -2.09 -0.05
N GLY A 289 4.81 -2.67 -1.03
CA GLY A 289 5.71 -3.82 -0.88
C GLY A 289 5.85 -4.60 -2.19
N CYS A 290 6.89 -5.44 -2.31
CA CYS A 290 7.03 -6.33 -3.46
C CYS A 290 7.75 -7.64 -3.06
N PRO A 291 7.03 -8.53 -2.34
CA PRO A 291 5.72 -8.36 -1.68
C PRO A 291 5.80 -7.57 -0.36
N PRO A 292 4.68 -7.00 0.12
CA PRO A 292 4.60 -6.52 1.49
C PRO A 292 4.58 -7.71 2.47
N ARG A 293 5.20 -7.55 3.63
CA ARG A 293 5.21 -8.58 4.66
C ARG A 293 3.81 -8.79 5.26
N PRO A 294 3.53 -9.95 5.88
CA PRO A 294 2.24 -10.21 6.52
C PRO A 294 1.83 -9.14 7.54
N GLU A 295 2.80 -8.62 8.33
CA GLU A 295 2.53 -7.56 9.30
C GLU A 295 2.06 -6.27 8.62
N ALA A 296 2.68 -5.87 7.49
CA ALA A 296 2.26 -4.71 6.72
C ALA A 296 0.86 -4.88 6.11
N ILE A 297 0.49 -6.11 5.73
CA ILE A 297 -0.86 -6.42 5.24
C ILE A 297 -1.88 -6.32 6.38
N ILE A 298 -1.56 -6.83 7.57
CA ILE A 298 -2.39 -6.69 8.77
C ILE A 298 -2.59 -5.21 9.08
N ASP A 299 -1.52 -4.41 9.11
CA ASP A 299 -1.57 -2.97 9.35
C ASP A 299 -2.51 -2.27 8.37
N GLY A 300 -2.41 -2.58 7.07
CA GLY A 300 -3.30 -2.04 6.04
C GLY A 300 -4.78 -2.39 6.23
N MET A 301 -5.10 -3.63 6.61
CA MET A 301 -6.47 -4.05 6.90
C MET A 301 -7.02 -3.32 8.15
N LEU A 302 -6.20 -3.14 9.17
CA LEU A 302 -6.57 -2.43 10.38
C LEU A 302 -6.80 -0.94 10.10
N LEU A 303 -5.96 -0.33 9.28
CA LEU A 303 -6.11 1.05 8.83
C LEU A 303 -7.41 1.28 8.04
N ALA A 304 -7.80 0.33 7.18
CA ALA A 304 -9.05 0.40 6.43
C ALA A 304 -10.27 0.42 7.37
N LEU A 305 -10.26 -0.38 8.44
CA LEU A 305 -11.31 -0.38 9.46
C LEU A 305 -11.39 0.95 10.22
N GLU A 306 -10.25 1.57 10.52
CA GLU A 306 -10.20 2.87 11.21
C GLU A 306 -10.74 4.00 10.33
N SER A 307 -10.34 4.04 9.06
CA SER A 307 -10.78 5.05 8.09
C SER A 307 -12.30 5.04 7.94
N ARG A 308 -12.90 3.85 7.85
CA ARG A 308 -14.34 3.67 7.80
C ARG A 308 -15.05 4.21 9.04
N ARG A 309 -14.57 3.88 10.23
CA ARG A 309 -15.18 4.34 11.49
C ARG A 309 -15.07 5.85 11.67
N ALA A 310 -13.99 6.46 11.18
CA ALA A 310 -13.86 7.90 11.17
C ALA A 310 -14.94 8.52 10.28
N ALA A 311 -15.19 7.97 9.09
CA ALA A 311 -16.24 8.42 8.18
C ALA A 311 -17.65 8.23 8.77
N GLU A 312 -17.94 7.08 9.40
CA GLU A 312 -19.21 6.81 10.08
C GLU A 312 -19.48 7.79 11.25
N ARG A 313 -18.45 8.14 12.05
CA ARG A 313 -18.57 9.13 13.12
C ARG A 313 -18.86 10.52 12.59
N THR A 314 -18.15 10.95 11.54
CA THR A 314 -18.37 12.27 10.93
C THR A 314 -19.77 12.36 10.30
N ALA A 315 -20.29 11.28 9.74
CA ALA A 315 -21.65 11.22 9.20
C ALA A 315 -22.73 11.19 10.31
N ALA A 316 -22.42 10.66 11.49
CA ALA A 316 -23.35 10.58 12.63
C ALA A 316 -23.36 11.85 13.50
N GLU A 317 -22.38 12.74 13.40
CA GLU A 317 -22.42 14.04 14.06
C GLU A 317 -23.44 14.93 13.34
N PRO A 318 -24.59 15.32 13.99
CA PRO A 318 -25.53 16.24 13.37
C PRO A 318 -24.79 17.56 13.12
N ALA A 319 -24.96 18.12 11.92
CA ALA A 319 -24.48 19.45 11.60
C ALA A 319 -24.90 20.40 12.72
N GLY A 320 -23.93 20.86 13.50
CA GLY A 320 -24.15 21.65 14.70
C GLY A 320 -25.11 22.78 14.39
N LEU A 321 -26.26 22.76 15.00
CA LEU A 321 -27.15 23.92 15.08
C LEU A 321 -26.32 25.04 15.71
N GLY A 322 -25.86 25.95 14.88
CA GLY A 322 -25.24 27.18 15.34
C GLY A 322 -26.16 27.84 16.32
N SER A 323 -25.81 27.80 17.61
CA SER A 323 -26.50 28.55 18.66
C SER A 323 -26.22 30.03 18.48
N GLY A 324 -26.86 30.63 17.50
CA GLY A 324 -26.96 32.07 17.33
C GLY A 324 -28.10 32.61 18.16
N TYR A 325 -28.06 32.45 19.49
CA TYR A 325 -28.89 33.25 20.36
C TYR A 325 -28.17 34.57 20.60
N VAL A 326 -28.45 35.52 19.72
CA VAL A 326 -28.13 36.92 19.98
C VAL A 326 -29.19 37.46 20.94
N THR A 327 -28.86 37.57 22.22
CA THR A 327 -29.59 38.40 23.17
C THR A 327 -29.24 39.86 22.86
N GLY A 328 -30.12 40.56 22.18
CA GLY A 328 -30.07 41.99 22.05
C GLY A 328 -30.49 42.65 23.37
N PRO A 329 -29.88 43.82 23.79
CA PRO A 329 -30.20 44.52 25.02
C PRO A 329 -31.48 45.34 24.91
N GLY A 330 -32.22 45.34 25.98
CA GLY A 330 -33.37 46.09 26.40
C GLY A 330 -33.82 47.36 25.67
N ALA A 331 -35.15 47.52 25.64
CA ALA A 331 -35.75 48.85 25.64
C ALA A 331 -36.75 48.93 26.77
N VAL A 332 -36.48 49.90 27.62
CA VAL A 332 -37.32 50.43 28.69
C VAL A 332 -38.58 51.12 28.09
N ARG A 333 -39.73 50.79 28.58
CA ARG A 333 -40.81 51.60 29.13
C ARG A 333 -41.98 50.75 29.57
#